data_9d3d3124e8cef4254aacf8c26afc76b8
#
_entry.id   9d3d3124e8cef4254aacf8c26afc76b8
#
_cell.length_a   1.000
_cell.length_b   1.000
_cell.length_c   1.000
_cell.angle_alpha   90.00
_cell.angle_beta   90.00
_cell.angle_gamma   90.00
#
_symmetry.space_group_name_H-M   'P 1'
#
loop_
_entity.id
_entity.type
_entity.pdbx_description
1 polymer ?
#
loop_
_entity_poly.entity_id
_entity_poly.type
_entity_poly.pdbx_seq_one_letter_code
_entity_poly.pdbx_strand_id
1 'polypeptide(L)'
;MKRIEQARNGDWSSLDSYLKDIAAQDAARPPLTPEEITGLGARACKGDVDAQESLVRSHLRLVVKIAHQYAGFGLPLADLISEGNIGLLRAAELYDPKFGTKFLTYASVWIKQRIHRAITSQAKAVRIPVWRSQRLRKLSRIHDEISSQLGRTASEDELAERLGISASELADLQGDRVEVVSFDAPAPDSEGPGLAEALPDENAQHPANQMDTRELHDELLACLAELDDRELQVLSHKFGLRVANPVSLRELGRRLGLSHEWVRRIAELALVKARRALTESTRWPKGERKRRLSLVLERLRMLAPVPAPEQG
;
A
#
# COMPACT_ATOMS: atom_id res chain seq x y z
N MET A 1 -22.09 19.92 -3.94
CA MET A 1 -22.18 20.56 -2.61
C MET A 1 -21.73 19.66 -1.46
N LYS A 2 -22.05 18.36 -1.39
CA LYS A 2 -21.62 17.44 -0.30
C LYS A 2 -20.09 17.25 -0.15
N ARG A 3 -19.29 17.38 -1.23
CA ARG A 3 -17.82 17.30 -1.17
C ARG A 3 -17.14 18.49 -0.44
N ILE A 4 -17.80 19.62 -0.37
CA ILE A 4 -17.30 20.82 0.31
C ILE A 4 -17.55 20.73 1.82
N GLU A 5 -18.60 20.04 2.26
CA GLU A 5 -18.92 19.83 3.67
C GLU A 5 -18.03 18.82 4.37
N GLN A 6 -17.58 17.77 3.68
CA GLN A 6 -16.63 16.80 4.26
C GLN A 6 -15.22 17.37 4.44
N ALA A 7 -14.83 18.37 3.64
CA ALA A 7 -13.60 19.13 3.86
C ALA A 7 -13.67 20.06 5.08
N ARG A 8 -14.85 20.29 5.65
CA ARG A 8 -15.07 21.22 6.78
C ARG A 8 -14.80 20.63 8.17
N ASN A 9 -14.67 19.32 8.31
CA ASN A 9 -14.46 18.67 9.63
C ASN A 9 -12.99 18.34 9.97
N GLY A 10 -12.03 18.79 9.16
CA GLY A 10 -10.61 18.71 9.50
C GLY A 10 -10.21 19.89 10.37
N ASP A 11 -9.33 19.65 11.30
CA ASP A 11 -8.72 20.49 12.33
C ASP A 11 -8.58 22.01 12.01
N TRP A 12 -9.71 22.72 12.00
CA TRP A 12 -9.78 24.17 11.71
C TRP A 12 -9.16 24.99 12.82
N SER A 13 -9.03 24.43 14.03
CA SER A 13 -8.48 25.17 15.18
C SER A 13 -6.99 25.48 14.98
N SER A 14 -6.24 24.55 14.44
CA SER A 14 -4.80 24.74 14.13
C SER A 14 -4.60 25.67 12.93
N LEU A 15 -5.44 25.53 11.90
CA LEU A 15 -5.38 26.40 10.71
C LEU A 15 -5.80 27.85 11.06
N ASP A 16 -6.85 28.04 11.85
CA ASP A 16 -7.29 29.37 12.32
C ASP A 16 -6.23 30.05 13.17
N SER A 17 -5.52 29.30 14.06
CA SER A 17 -4.38 29.81 14.81
C SER A 17 -3.26 30.26 13.87
N TYR A 18 -2.87 29.42 12.92
CA TYR A 18 -1.84 29.76 11.93
C TYR A 18 -2.18 31.00 11.09
N LEU A 19 -3.44 31.12 10.64
CA LEU A 19 -3.88 32.30 9.89
C LEU A 19 -3.90 33.58 10.74
N LYS A 20 -4.27 33.48 12.04
CA LYS A 20 -4.18 34.59 12.99
C LYS A 20 -2.74 35.02 13.23
N ASP A 21 -1.82 34.05 13.36
CA ASP A 21 -0.40 34.32 13.55
C ASP A 21 0.22 35.04 12.33
N ILE A 22 -0.11 34.62 11.11
CA ILE A 22 0.30 35.33 9.90
C ILE A 22 -0.28 36.75 9.87
N ALA A 23 -1.56 36.90 10.18
CA ALA A 23 -2.19 38.23 10.19
C ALA A 23 -1.57 39.16 11.24
N ALA A 24 -1.22 38.64 12.42
CA ALA A 24 -0.53 39.38 13.48
C ALA A 24 0.90 39.78 13.06
N GLN A 25 1.63 38.89 12.41
CA GLN A 25 2.97 39.18 11.87
C GLN A 25 2.92 40.27 10.79
N ASP A 26 1.95 40.20 9.88
CA ASP A 26 1.77 41.23 8.84
C ASP A 26 1.37 42.59 9.41
N ALA A 27 0.55 42.59 10.49
CA ALA A 27 0.16 43.83 11.17
C ALA A 27 1.34 44.47 11.95
N ALA A 28 2.26 43.64 12.43
CA ALA A 28 3.43 44.09 13.19
C ALA A 28 4.59 44.61 12.31
N ARG A 29 4.61 44.28 11.00
CA ARG A 29 5.67 44.69 10.09
C ARG A 29 5.08 45.29 8.80
N PRO A 30 5.59 46.45 8.36
CA PRO A 30 5.21 46.98 7.07
C PRO A 30 5.65 46.03 5.94
N PRO A 31 4.91 45.96 4.82
CA PRO A 31 5.28 45.14 3.68
C PRO A 31 6.67 45.54 3.17
N LEU A 32 7.49 44.55 2.86
CA LEU A 32 8.84 44.78 2.33
C LEU A 32 8.76 45.49 0.99
N THR A 33 9.64 46.50 0.83
CA THR A 33 9.82 47.20 -0.45
C THR A 33 10.50 46.28 -1.46
N PRO A 34 10.35 46.51 -2.78
CA PRO A 34 11.03 45.73 -3.81
C PRO A 34 12.55 45.72 -3.68
N GLU A 35 13.14 46.82 -3.16
CA GLU A 35 14.58 46.96 -2.93
C GLU A 35 15.04 46.10 -1.77
N GLU A 36 14.27 46.05 -0.66
CA GLU A 36 14.53 45.18 0.47
C GLU A 36 14.44 43.72 0.10
N ILE A 37 13.42 43.32 -0.69
CA ILE A 37 13.28 41.96 -1.22
C ILE A 37 14.50 41.56 -2.05
N THR A 38 14.98 42.45 -2.90
CA THR A 38 16.19 42.23 -3.72
C THR A 38 17.44 42.08 -2.84
N GLY A 39 17.58 42.94 -1.83
CA GLY A 39 18.70 42.90 -0.88
C GLY A 39 18.69 41.61 -0.04
N LEU A 40 17.51 41.23 0.50
CA LEU A 40 17.34 39.97 1.23
C LEU A 40 17.59 38.75 0.33
N GLY A 41 17.12 38.78 -0.93
CA GLY A 41 17.36 37.70 -1.87
C GLY A 41 18.86 37.52 -2.19
N ALA A 42 19.61 38.61 -2.34
CA ALA A 42 21.05 38.55 -2.58
C ALA A 42 21.84 38.00 -1.37
N ARG A 43 21.35 38.19 -0.14
CA ARG A 43 21.91 37.61 1.08
C ARG A 43 21.49 36.17 1.25
N ALA A 44 20.22 35.85 1.03
CA ALA A 44 19.65 34.48 1.12
C ALA A 44 20.36 33.51 0.17
N CYS A 45 20.67 33.94 -1.05
CA CYS A 45 21.43 33.16 -2.04
C CYS A 45 22.87 32.83 -1.57
N LYS A 46 23.44 33.62 -0.67
CA LYS A 46 24.77 33.38 -0.06
C LYS A 46 24.71 32.48 1.19
N GLY A 47 23.52 31.98 1.54
CA GLY A 47 23.33 31.11 2.69
C GLY A 47 23.00 31.83 4.01
N ASP A 48 22.64 33.12 3.95
CA ASP A 48 22.20 33.88 5.12
C ASP A 48 20.80 33.42 5.55
N VAL A 49 20.74 32.67 6.67
CA VAL A 49 19.52 32.06 7.21
C VAL A 49 18.52 33.13 7.68
N ASP A 50 18.99 34.21 8.30
CA ASP A 50 18.11 35.28 8.79
C ASP A 50 17.43 36.01 7.60
N ALA A 51 18.16 36.20 6.51
CA ALA A 51 17.60 36.76 5.28
C ALA A 51 16.58 35.84 4.62
N GLN A 52 16.85 34.52 4.60
CA GLN A 52 15.90 33.50 4.10
C GLN A 52 14.62 33.50 4.94
N GLU A 53 14.75 33.49 6.27
CA GLU A 53 13.61 33.49 7.18
C GLU A 53 12.76 34.74 7.04
N SER A 54 13.39 35.91 6.92
CA SER A 54 12.70 37.19 6.72
C SER A 54 11.93 37.21 5.39
N LEU A 55 12.54 36.66 4.33
CA LEU A 55 11.92 36.56 3.02
C LEU A 55 10.72 35.60 3.01
N VAL A 56 10.84 34.46 3.68
CA VAL A 56 9.77 33.47 3.81
C VAL A 56 8.61 34.02 4.63
N ARG A 57 8.88 34.59 5.82
CA ARG A 57 7.85 35.14 6.72
C ARG A 57 7.00 36.21 6.04
N SER A 58 7.61 37.07 5.24
CA SER A 58 6.90 38.15 4.54
C SER A 58 6.00 37.66 3.40
N HIS A 59 6.14 36.37 2.98
CA HIS A 59 5.41 35.82 1.84
C HIS A 59 4.52 34.62 2.17
N LEU A 60 4.27 34.31 3.45
CA LEU A 60 3.42 33.18 3.86
C LEU A 60 1.97 33.29 3.31
N ARG A 61 1.42 34.50 3.21
CA ARG A 61 0.08 34.74 2.62
C ARG A 61 -0.02 34.30 1.16
N LEU A 62 1.09 34.37 0.42
CA LEU A 62 1.12 33.87 -0.96
C LEU A 62 0.88 32.36 -0.99
N VAL A 63 1.50 31.63 -0.06
CA VAL A 63 1.32 30.17 0.06
C VAL A 63 -0.15 29.83 0.32
N VAL A 64 -0.77 30.51 1.29
CA VAL A 64 -2.19 30.30 1.63
C VAL A 64 -3.08 30.55 0.41
N LYS A 65 -2.84 31.66 -0.32
CA LYS A 65 -3.59 32.01 -1.53
C LYS A 65 -3.46 30.95 -2.62
N ILE A 66 -2.26 30.42 -2.83
CA ILE A 66 -2.02 29.37 -3.82
C ILE A 66 -2.61 28.05 -3.36
N ALA A 67 -2.37 27.63 -2.09
CA ALA A 67 -2.90 26.38 -1.53
C ALA A 67 -4.43 26.31 -1.61
N HIS A 68 -5.12 27.42 -1.40
CA HIS A 68 -6.57 27.49 -1.49
C HIS A 68 -7.11 27.14 -2.88
N GLN A 69 -6.33 27.39 -3.96
CA GLN A 69 -6.72 27.00 -5.33
C GLN A 69 -6.73 25.49 -5.54
N TYR A 70 -6.02 24.75 -4.67
CA TYR A 70 -5.90 23.29 -4.69
C TYR A 70 -6.72 22.60 -3.59
N ALA A 71 -7.55 23.36 -2.86
CA ALA A 71 -8.47 22.80 -1.89
C ALA A 71 -9.47 21.84 -2.57
N GLY A 72 -9.71 20.67 -1.97
CA GLY A 72 -10.61 19.65 -2.54
C GLY A 72 -9.96 18.63 -3.47
N PHE A 73 -8.66 18.72 -3.74
CA PHE A 73 -7.93 17.73 -4.56
C PHE A 73 -7.41 16.52 -3.75
N GLY A 74 -8.05 16.21 -2.62
CA GLY A 74 -7.79 15.00 -1.85
C GLY A 74 -6.80 15.17 -0.70
N LEU A 75 -6.26 16.37 -0.48
CA LEU A 75 -5.46 16.71 0.71
C LEU A 75 -6.14 17.83 1.51
N PRO A 76 -6.02 17.79 2.87
CA PRO A 76 -6.44 18.88 3.74
C PRO A 76 -5.71 20.19 3.39
N LEU A 77 -6.37 21.34 3.60
CA LEU A 77 -5.77 22.64 3.29
C LEU A 77 -4.51 22.92 4.13
N ALA A 78 -4.49 22.46 5.38
CA ALA A 78 -3.32 22.58 6.26
C ALA A 78 -2.08 21.88 5.70
N ASP A 79 -2.26 20.68 5.13
CA ASP A 79 -1.17 19.91 4.51
C ASP A 79 -0.69 20.59 3.21
N LEU A 80 -1.62 21.12 2.41
CA LEU A 80 -1.28 21.88 1.20
C LEU A 80 -0.47 23.14 1.53
N ILE A 81 -0.81 23.85 2.62
CA ILE A 81 -0.07 25.00 3.11
C ILE A 81 1.33 24.57 3.59
N SER A 82 1.42 23.51 4.36
CA SER A 82 2.69 22.99 4.87
C SER A 82 3.65 22.60 3.74
N GLU A 83 3.14 21.87 2.74
CA GLU A 83 3.91 21.53 1.53
C GLU A 83 4.27 22.77 0.69
N GLY A 84 3.36 23.72 0.62
CA GLY A 84 3.61 25.00 -0.03
C GLY A 84 4.69 25.83 0.67
N ASN A 85 4.73 25.83 1.99
CA ASN A 85 5.79 26.49 2.79
C ASN A 85 7.16 25.87 2.52
N ILE A 86 7.25 24.54 2.38
CA ILE A 86 8.50 23.87 1.95
C ILE A 86 8.92 24.36 0.56
N GLY A 87 7.96 24.55 -0.35
CA GLY A 87 8.22 25.13 -1.66
C GLY A 87 8.73 26.57 -1.60
N LEU A 88 8.15 27.39 -0.72
CA LEU A 88 8.56 28.77 -0.50
C LEU A 88 9.98 28.86 0.10
N LEU A 89 10.31 28.00 1.08
CA LEU A 89 11.65 27.88 1.65
C LEU A 89 12.68 27.57 0.54
N ARG A 90 12.37 26.59 -0.30
CA ARG A 90 13.27 26.23 -1.41
C ARG A 90 13.44 27.36 -2.42
N ALA A 91 12.38 28.12 -2.67
CA ALA A 91 12.46 29.31 -3.50
C ALA A 91 13.36 30.38 -2.87
N ALA A 92 13.28 30.61 -1.56
CA ALA A 92 14.11 31.59 -0.87
C ALA A 92 15.60 31.22 -0.89
N GLU A 93 15.92 29.93 -0.79
CA GLU A 93 17.30 29.43 -0.90
C GLU A 93 17.93 29.63 -2.28
N LEU A 94 17.13 29.46 -3.34
CA LEU A 94 17.62 29.44 -4.72
C LEU A 94 17.38 30.73 -5.49
N TYR A 95 16.72 31.73 -4.90
CA TYR A 95 16.39 32.97 -5.56
C TYR A 95 17.62 33.86 -5.76
N ASP A 96 17.99 34.11 -7.00
CA ASP A 96 19.03 35.09 -7.36
C ASP A 96 18.39 36.31 -8.07
N PRO A 97 18.43 37.50 -7.43
CA PRO A 97 17.88 38.73 -8.01
C PRO A 97 18.55 39.16 -9.31
N LYS A 98 19.76 38.68 -9.62
CA LYS A 98 20.50 39.04 -10.87
C LYS A 98 19.76 38.69 -12.14
N PHE A 99 18.85 37.70 -12.09
CA PHE A 99 18.03 37.32 -13.24
C PHE A 99 16.85 38.26 -13.51
N GLY A 100 16.68 39.33 -12.74
CA GLY A 100 15.68 40.37 -13.00
C GLY A 100 14.21 39.92 -12.74
N THR A 101 13.97 38.72 -12.27
CA THR A 101 12.63 38.22 -11.96
C THR A 101 12.20 38.63 -10.54
N LYS A 102 10.90 38.96 -10.37
CA LYS A 102 10.36 39.24 -9.04
C LYS A 102 10.31 37.96 -8.22
N PHE A 103 10.65 38.02 -6.91
CA PHE A 103 10.61 36.89 -6.01
C PHE A 103 9.25 36.17 -5.98
N LEU A 104 8.16 36.94 -5.95
CA LEU A 104 6.79 36.40 -5.97
C LEU A 104 6.53 35.50 -7.19
N THR A 105 7.01 35.89 -8.36
CA THR A 105 6.86 35.14 -9.61
C THR A 105 7.66 33.84 -9.52
N TYR A 106 8.89 33.89 -9.07
CA TYR A 106 9.77 32.77 -8.92
C TYR A 106 9.23 31.79 -7.84
N ALA A 107 8.87 32.27 -6.65
CA ALA A 107 8.35 31.48 -5.56
C ALA A 107 7.04 30.76 -5.92
N SER A 108 6.16 31.41 -6.69
CA SER A 108 4.89 30.82 -7.09
C SER A 108 5.05 29.50 -7.87
N VAL A 109 6.12 29.37 -8.65
CA VAL A 109 6.41 28.15 -9.41
C VAL A 109 6.81 27.01 -8.47
N TRP A 110 7.68 27.28 -7.51
CA TRP A 110 8.12 26.29 -6.52
C TRP A 110 6.99 25.83 -5.61
N ILE A 111 6.18 26.78 -5.13
CA ILE A 111 5.01 26.49 -4.30
C ILE A 111 4.03 25.57 -5.05
N LYS A 112 3.66 25.94 -6.30
CA LYS A 112 2.77 25.11 -7.12
C LYS A 112 3.34 23.74 -7.40
N GLN A 113 4.63 23.66 -7.74
CA GLN A 113 5.31 22.39 -8.00
C GLN A 113 5.27 21.47 -6.77
N ARG A 114 5.54 22.03 -5.58
CA ARG A 114 5.54 21.26 -4.35
C ARG A 114 4.15 20.75 -4.00
N ILE A 115 3.14 21.61 -4.07
CA ILE A 115 1.73 21.24 -3.85
C ILE A 115 1.29 20.16 -4.85
N HIS A 116 1.59 20.30 -6.13
CA HIS A 116 1.27 19.28 -7.13
C HIS A 116 1.91 17.93 -6.84
N ARG A 117 3.17 17.95 -6.41
CA ARG A 117 3.89 16.74 -6.03
C ARG A 117 3.24 16.06 -4.81
N ALA A 118 2.86 16.84 -3.80
CA ALA A 118 2.17 16.33 -2.61
C ALA A 118 0.82 15.70 -2.98
N ILE A 119 -0.01 16.40 -3.74
CA ILE A 119 -1.30 15.86 -4.22
C ILE A 119 -1.11 14.54 -4.97
N THR A 120 -0.11 14.47 -5.86
CA THR A 120 0.12 13.26 -6.66
C THR A 120 0.60 12.08 -5.83
N SER A 121 1.34 12.33 -4.73
CA SER A 121 1.93 11.28 -3.90
C SER A 121 1.09 10.86 -2.70
N GLN A 122 0.24 11.77 -2.17
CA GLN A 122 -0.41 11.59 -0.87
C GLN A 122 -1.95 11.65 -0.94
N ALA A 123 -2.54 12.23 -2.01
CA ALA A 123 -3.99 12.43 -2.07
C ALA A 123 -4.80 11.13 -2.22
N LYS A 124 -4.18 10.03 -2.60
CA LYS A 124 -4.85 8.73 -2.77
C LYS A 124 -4.37 7.74 -1.71
N ALA A 125 -5.30 6.99 -1.11
CA ALA A 125 -4.99 5.92 -0.16
C ALA A 125 -4.09 4.84 -0.78
N VAL A 126 -4.37 4.46 -2.03
CA VAL A 126 -3.48 3.59 -2.82
C VAL A 126 -2.59 4.47 -3.69
N ARG A 127 -1.29 4.47 -3.41
CA ARG A 127 -0.31 5.29 -4.14
C ARG A 127 -0.19 4.85 -5.60
N ILE A 128 -0.41 5.79 -6.50
CA ILE A 128 -0.20 5.60 -7.96
C ILE A 128 1.08 6.33 -8.38
N PRO A 129 1.94 5.70 -9.23
CA PRO A 129 3.12 6.37 -9.78
C PRO A 129 2.77 7.66 -10.51
N VAL A 130 3.66 8.67 -10.43
CA VAL A 130 3.42 10.02 -10.99
C VAL A 130 3.08 9.98 -12.48
N TRP A 131 3.79 9.16 -13.26
CA TRP A 131 3.57 9.04 -14.71
C TRP A 131 2.19 8.46 -15.05
N ARG A 132 1.67 7.50 -14.24
CA ARG A 132 0.30 6.98 -14.38
C ARG A 132 -0.74 8.03 -14.02
N SER A 133 -0.54 8.74 -12.93
CA SER A 133 -1.40 9.88 -12.55
C SER A 133 -1.46 10.98 -13.63
N GLN A 134 -0.35 11.24 -14.32
CA GLN A 134 -0.32 12.19 -15.44
C GLN A 134 -1.11 11.67 -16.65
N ARG A 135 -0.97 10.38 -16.97
CA ARG A 135 -1.76 9.74 -18.04
C ARG A 135 -3.26 9.74 -17.72
N LEU A 136 -3.65 9.45 -16.47
CA LEU A 136 -5.04 9.50 -16.03
C LEU A 136 -5.64 10.91 -16.17
N ARG A 137 -4.90 11.95 -15.81
CA ARG A 137 -5.33 13.35 -16.00
C ARG A 137 -5.48 13.71 -17.48
N LYS A 138 -4.53 13.25 -18.32
CA LYS A 138 -4.62 13.42 -19.76
C LYS A 138 -5.84 12.71 -20.34
N LEU A 139 -6.11 11.48 -19.89
CA LEU A 139 -7.29 10.70 -20.28
C LEU A 139 -8.59 11.45 -19.92
N SER A 140 -8.71 11.93 -18.67
CA SER A 140 -9.88 12.69 -18.25
C SER A 140 -10.13 13.94 -19.09
N ARG A 141 -9.05 14.69 -19.35
CA ARG A 141 -9.13 15.90 -20.18
C ARG A 141 -9.57 15.60 -21.62
N ILE A 142 -9.00 14.56 -22.25
CA ILE A 142 -9.36 14.14 -23.62
C ILE A 142 -10.81 13.65 -23.63
N HIS A 143 -11.23 12.89 -22.64
CA HIS A 143 -12.63 12.46 -22.49
C HIS A 143 -13.59 13.64 -22.46
N ASP A 144 -13.29 14.67 -21.66
CA ASP A 144 -14.12 15.87 -21.52
C ASP A 144 -14.13 16.69 -22.83
N GLU A 145 -12.97 16.81 -23.51
CA GLU A 145 -12.86 17.49 -24.80
C GLU A 145 -13.70 16.80 -25.90
N ILE A 146 -13.57 15.47 -26.05
CA ILE A 146 -14.33 14.71 -27.05
C ILE A 146 -15.83 14.73 -26.70
N SER A 147 -16.18 14.51 -25.45
CA SER A 147 -17.59 14.51 -25.02
C SER A 147 -18.24 15.86 -25.27
N SER A 148 -17.51 16.96 -25.05
CA SER A 148 -18.00 18.32 -25.35
C SER A 148 -18.16 18.57 -26.84
N GLN A 149 -17.28 18.01 -27.69
CA GLN A 149 -17.35 18.19 -29.14
C GLN A 149 -18.47 17.35 -29.76
N LEU A 150 -18.66 16.11 -29.29
CA LEU A 150 -19.60 15.16 -29.87
C LEU A 150 -21.01 15.24 -29.26
N GLY A 151 -21.18 15.93 -28.11
CA GLY A 151 -22.44 15.97 -27.37
C GLY A 151 -22.84 14.61 -26.75
N ARG A 152 -21.92 13.62 -26.74
CA ARG A 152 -22.09 12.27 -26.15
C ARG A 152 -20.81 11.85 -25.42
N THR A 153 -20.91 10.83 -24.61
CA THR A 153 -19.71 10.20 -24.00
C THR A 153 -18.79 9.63 -25.06
N ALA A 154 -17.48 9.88 -24.90
CA ALA A 154 -16.47 9.33 -25.79
C ALA A 154 -16.41 7.81 -25.68
N SER A 155 -16.27 7.09 -26.80
CA SER A 155 -16.04 5.65 -26.79
C SER A 155 -14.59 5.30 -26.38
N GLU A 156 -14.38 4.05 -25.94
CA GLU A 156 -13.04 3.59 -25.55
C GLU A 156 -12.05 3.60 -26.73
N ASP A 157 -12.54 3.27 -27.95
CA ASP A 157 -11.74 3.29 -29.14
C ASP A 157 -11.31 4.71 -29.53
N GLU A 158 -12.20 5.70 -29.43
CA GLU A 158 -11.91 7.12 -29.67
C GLU A 158 -10.88 7.66 -28.64
N LEU A 159 -10.98 7.22 -27.40
CA LEU A 159 -10.03 7.58 -26.35
C LEU A 159 -8.65 6.94 -26.58
N ALA A 160 -8.60 5.67 -26.95
CA ALA A 160 -7.38 4.93 -27.23
C ALA A 160 -6.63 5.56 -28.42
N GLU A 161 -7.35 5.83 -29.52
CA GLU A 161 -6.81 6.47 -30.71
C GLU A 161 -6.24 7.87 -30.40
N ARG A 162 -6.98 8.68 -29.65
CA ARG A 162 -6.56 10.05 -29.31
C ARG A 162 -5.37 10.09 -28.34
N LEU A 163 -5.24 9.09 -27.47
CA LEU A 163 -4.10 8.92 -26.57
C LEU A 163 -2.89 8.27 -27.25
N GLY A 164 -3.10 7.56 -28.38
CA GLY A 164 -2.07 6.80 -29.06
C GLY A 164 -1.64 5.55 -28.28
N ILE A 165 -2.59 4.89 -27.62
CA ILE A 165 -2.36 3.67 -26.80
C ILE A 165 -3.28 2.54 -27.28
N SER A 166 -2.93 1.30 -26.93
CA SER A 166 -3.78 0.17 -27.22
C SER A 166 -5.02 0.11 -26.31
N ALA A 167 -6.08 -0.60 -26.74
CA ALA A 167 -7.27 -0.79 -25.91
C ALA A 167 -6.95 -1.50 -24.58
N SER A 168 -6.00 -2.44 -24.57
CA SER A 168 -5.54 -3.11 -23.35
C SER A 168 -4.86 -2.15 -22.39
N GLU A 169 -3.98 -1.26 -22.88
CA GLU A 169 -3.35 -0.23 -22.05
C GLU A 169 -4.35 0.80 -21.51
N LEU A 170 -5.42 1.08 -22.28
CA LEU A 170 -6.51 1.95 -21.82
C LEU A 170 -7.27 1.29 -20.68
N ALA A 171 -7.62 0.01 -20.79
CA ALA A 171 -8.29 -0.75 -19.74
C ALA A 171 -7.46 -0.82 -18.47
N ASP A 172 -6.15 -1.09 -18.57
CA ASP A 172 -5.21 -1.06 -17.45
C ASP A 172 -5.15 0.32 -16.79
N LEU A 173 -5.16 1.38 -17.58
CA LEU A 173 -5.15 2.75 -17.08
C LEU A 173 -6.48 3.12 -16.38
N GLN A 174 -7.60 2.65 -16.88
CA GLN A 174 -8.92 2.83 -16.25
C GLN A 174 -9.02 2.05 -14.94
N GLY A 175 -8.43 0.86 -14.85
CA GLY A 175 -8.32 0.06 -13.62
C GLY A 175 -7.57 0.77 -12.49
N ASP A 176 -6.67 1.71 -12.81
CA ASP A 176 -5.99 2.55 -11.80
C ASP A 176 -6.92 3.60 -11.13
N ARG A 177 -8.17 3.75 -11.59
CA ARG A 177 -9.20 4.60 -10.96
C ARG A 177 -9.83 3.89 -9.75
N VAL A 178 -9.01 3.43 -8.81
CA VAL A 178 -9.50 2.82 -7.58
C VAL A 178 -10.25 3.86 -6.76
N GLU A 179 -11.54 3.64 -6.56
CA GLU A 179 -12.34 4.40 -5.61
C GLU A 179 -12.28 3.70 -4.25
N VAL A 180 -11.85 4.42 -3.24
CA VAL A 180 -11.76 3.91 -1.87
C VAL A 180 -13.06 4.25 -1.15
N VAL A 181 -13.76 3.23 -0.66
CA VAL A 181 -14.98 3.36 0.11
C VAL A 181 -14.67 3.03 1.56
N SER A 182 -15.28 3.79 2.51
CA SER A 182 -15.13 3.50 3.93
C SER A 182 -15.90 2.22 4.28
N PHE A 183 -15.30 1.35 5.10
CA PHE A 183 -16.00 0.19 5.66
C PHE A 183 -17.17 0.57 6.58
N ASP A 184 -17.12 1.77 7.19
CA ASP A 184 -18.17 2.28 8.06
C ASP A 184 -19.31 2.96 7.27
N ALA A 185 -19.16 3.08 5.95
CA ALA A 185 -20.20 3.65 5.11
C ALA A 185 -21.42 2.70 5.07
N PRO A 186 -22.65 3.22 5.22
CA PRO A 186 -23.83 2.40 5.03
C PRO A 186 -23.87 1.86 3.61
N ALA A 187 -24.34 0.62 3.45
CA ALA A 187 -24.53 0.05 2.12
C ALA A 187 -25.51 0.90 1.29
N PRO A 188 -25.25 1.10 -0.03
CA PRO A 188 -26.00 2.06 -0.86
C PRO A 188 -27.52 1.91 -0.85
N ASP A 189 -28.02 0.70 -0.58
CA ASP A 189 -29.45 0.34 -0.69
C ASP A 189 -30.09 -0.11 0.63
N SER A 190 -29.45 0.12 1.78
CA SER A 190 -29.99 -0.35 3.06
C SER A 190 -29.76 0.64 4.21
N GLU A 191 -30.79 0.84 5.04
CA GLU A 191 -30.64 1.36 6.41
C GLU A 191 -29.97 0.33 7.35
N GLY A 192 -29.30 -0.67 6.78
CA GLY A 192 -28.71 -1.82 7.45
C GLY A 192 -27.27 -1.62 7.90
N PRO A 193 -26.64 -2.70 8.38
CA PRO A 193 -25.28 -2.69 8.88
C PRO A 193 -24.27 -2.21 7.83
N GLY A 194 -23.17 -1.61 8.29
CA GLY A 194 -22.12 -1.09 7.41
C GLY A 194 -21.49 -2.15 6.53
N LEU A 195 -20.74 -1.72 5.52
CA LEU A 195 -20.06 -2.61 4.56
C LEU A 195 -19.16 -3.63 5.28
N ALA A 196 -18.56 -3.25 6.41
CA ALA A 196 -17.73 -4.12 7.23
C ALA A 196 -18.45 -5.37 7.75
N GLU A 197 -19.74 -5.24 8.09
CA GLU A 197 -20.55 -6.35 8.62
C GLU A 197 -21.11 -7.26 7.50
N ALA A 198 -21.19 -6.72 6.27
CA ALA A 198 -21.67 -7.47 5.10
C ALA A 198 -20.58 -8.35 4.45
N LEU A 199 -19.30 -8.04 4.70
CA LEU A 199 -18.19 -8.78 4.12
C LEU A 199 -17.90 -10.08 4.90
N PRO A 200 -17.95 -11.26 4.24
CA PRO A 200 -17.58 -12.50 4.89
C PRO A 200 -16.08 -12.56 5.21
N ASP A 201 -15.73 -13.10 6.36
CA ASP A 201 -14.34 -13.44 6.67
C ASP A 201 -13.96 -14.74 5.93
N GLU A 202 -13.19 -14.60 4.85
CA GLU A 202 -12.70 -15.75 4.05
C GLU A 202 -11.76 -16.67 4.85
N ASN A 203 -11.15 -16.16 5.94
CA ASN A 203 -10.27 -16.92 6.80
C ASN A 203 -11.00 -17.56 7.98
N ALA A 204 -12.29 -17.26 8.16
CA ALA A 204 -13.08 -17.86 9.19
C ALA A 204 -13.14 -19.40 8.98
N GLN A 205 -12.58 -20.13 9.92
CA GLN A 205 -12.61 -21.59 9.87
C GLN A 205 -14.05 -22.07 10.15
N HIS A 206 -14.72 -22.56 9.11
CA HIS A 206 -16.03 -23.17 9.27
C HIS A 206 -15.95 -24.32 10.29
N PRO A 207 -16.89 -24.43 11.25
CA PRO A 207 -16.86 -25.48 12.27
C PRO A 207 -16.70 -26.90 11.71
N ALA A 208 -17.34 -27.19 10.56
CA ALA A 208 -17.19 -28.47 9.87
C ALA A 208 -15.72 -28.72 9.43
N ASN A 209 -15.04 -27.70 8.90
CA ASN A 209 -13.64 -27.83 8.49
C ASN A 209 -12.70 -28.02 9.69
N GLN A 210 -13.06 -27.48 10.87
CA GLN A 210 -12.30 -27.71 12.10
C GLN A 210 -12.46 -29.16 12.57
N MET A 211 -13.68 -29.74 12.51
CA MET A 211 -13.92 -31.13 12.83
C MET A 211 -13.17 -32.04 11.86
N ASP A 212 -13.27 -31.82 10.57
CA ASP A 212 -12.51 -32.57 9.55
C ASP A 212 -11.01 -32.52 9.80
N THR A 213 -10.51 -31.36 10.22
CA THR A 213 -9.08 -31.17 10.53
C THR A 213 -8.67 -31.96 11.78
N ARG A 214 -9.50 -31.99 12.81
CA ARG A 214 -9.24 -32.79 14.04
C ARG A 214 -9.27 -34.28 13.75
N GLU A 215 -10.29 -34.76 13.03
CA GLU A 215 -10.38 -36.16 12.64
C GLU A 215 -9.18 -36.60 11.79
N LEU A 216 -8.75 -35.75 10.86
CA LEU A 216 -7.56 -35.98 10.02
C LEU A 216 -6.28 -36.04 10.87
N HIS A 217 -6.19 -35.21 11.91
CA HIS A 217 -5.07 -35.22 12.86
C HIS A 217 -5.05 -36.51 13.71
N ASP A 218 -6.20 -36.96 14.23
CA ASP A 218 -6.32 -38.17 15.01
C ASP A 218 -5.98 -39.40 14.17
N GLU A 219 -6.40 -39.45 12.90
CA GLU A 219 -6.02 -40.52 11.98
C GLU A 219 -4.51 -40.52 11.69
N LEU A 220 -3.91 -39.36 11.50
CA LEU A 220 -2.48 -39.25 11.33
C LEU A 220 -1.73 -39.81 12.55
N LEU A 221 -2.15 -39.42 13.75
CA LEU A 221 -1.56 -39.94 15.01
C LEU A 221 -1.71 -41.44 15.14
N ALA A 222 -2.86 -41.99 14.77
CA ALA A 222 -3.08 -43.43 14.78
C ALA A 222 -2.16 -44.19 13.83
N CYS A 223 -1.97 -43.68 12.62
CA CYS A 223 -1.03 -44.23 11.62
C CYS A 223 0.43 -44.13 12.07
N LEU A 224 0.80 -43.03 12.75
CA LEU A 224 2.14 -42.86 13.29
C LEU A 224 2.44 -43.80 14.46
N ALA A 225 1.42 -44.26 15.18
CA ALA A 225 1.57 -45.25 16.26
C ALA A 225 1.98 -46.66 15.76
N GLU A 226 1.79 -46.97 14.48
CA GLU A 226 2.23 -48.21 13.85
C GLU A 226 3.70 -48.22 13.42
N LEU A 227 4.39 -47.08 13.52
CA LEU A 227 5.79 -46.94 13.14
C LEU A 227 6.71 -47.32 14.31
N ASP A 228 7.89 -47.85 13.95
CA ASP A 228 8.96 -48.05 14.92
C ASP A 228 9.45 -46.73 15.51
N ASP A 229 9.95 -46.74 16.75
CA ASP A 229 10.43 -45.54 17.46
C ASP A 229 11.43 -44.70 16.61
N ARG A 230 12.32 -45.39 15.91
CA ARG A 230 13.30 -44.70 15.02
C ARG A 230 12.63 -44.05 13.80
N GLU A 231 11.69 -44.72 13.19
CA GLU A 231 10.90 -44.23 12.07
C GLU A 231 10.06 -43.02 12.47
N LEU A 232 9.39 -43.14 13.63
CA LEU A 232 8.57 -42.08 14.22
C LEU A 232 9.45 -40.84 14.54
N GLN A 233 10.62 -41.07 15.13
CA GLN A 233 11.54 -39.99 15.46
C GLN A 233 12.02 -39.26 14.20
N VAL A 234 12.38 -39.98 13.13
CA VAL A 234 12.82 -39.39 11.87
C VAL A 234 11.71 -38.57 11.23
N LEU A 235 10.47 -39.09 11.16
CA LEU A 235 9.34 -38.36 10.61
C LEU A 235 8.96 -37.15 11.45
N SER A 236 8.94 -37.32 12.78
CA SER A 236 8.59 -36.22 13.70
C SER A 236 9.54 -35.03 13.56
N HIS A 237 10.84 -35.27 13.45
CA HIS A 237 11.82 -34.20 13.27
C HIS A 237 11.81 -33.62 11.84
N LYS A 238 11.59 -34.46 10.83
CA LYS A 238 11.55 -34.00 9.43
C LYS A 238 10.37 -33.11 9.17
N PHE A 239 9.20 -33.43 9.70
CA PHE A 239 7.94 -32.73 9.45
C PHE A 239 7.48 -31.83 10.60
N GLY A 240 8.21 -31.80 11.71
CA GLY A 240 7.83 -30.97 12.86
C GLY A 240 6.55 -31.45 13.59
N LEU A 241 6.21 -32.74 13.52
CA LEU A 241 4.92 -33.26 14.05
C LEU A 241 4.82 -33.22 15.58
N ARG A 242 5.94 -33.32 16.29
CA ARG A 242 6.04 -33.29 17.77
C ARG A 242 7.15 -32.34 18.25
N VAL A 243 7.81 -31.64 17.34
CA VAL A 243 8.96 -30.75 17.61
C VAL A 243 8.66 -29.40 17.00
N ALA A 244 8.96 -28.33 17.72
CA ALA A 244 8.60 -26.97 17.31
C ALA A 244 9.20 -26.52 15.96
N ASN A 245 10.35 -27.10 15.54
CA ASN A 245 10.99 -26.73 14.28
C ASN A 245 11.40 -27.98 13.48
N PRO A 246 11.06 -28.08 12.20
CA PRO A 246 11.55 -29.15 11.32
C PRO A 246 13.06 -29.06 11.15
N VAL A 247 13.71 -30.22 11.12
CA VAL A 247 15.18 -30.34 11.03
C VAL A 247 15.56 -30.99 9.69
N SER A 248 16.65 -30.53 9.08
CA SER A 248 17.14 -31.12 7.83
C SER A 248 17.62 -32.57 8.05
N LEU A 249 17.48 -33.41 7.01
CA LEU A 249 17.92 -34.82 7.09
C LEU A 249 19.42 -34.96 7.41
N ARG A 250 20.23 -33.97 6.99
CA ARG A 250 21.66 -33.94 7.26
C ARG A 250 21.95 -33.68 8.74
N GLU A 251 21.24 -32.75 9.31
CA GLU A 251 21.34 -32.43 10.75
C GLU A 251 20.80 -33.57 11.61
N LEU A 252 19.70 -34.18 11.17
CA LEU A 252 19.12 -35.35 11.84
C LEU A 252 20.08 -36.54 11.80
N GLY A 253 20.78 -36.76 10.67
CA GLY A 253 21.83 -37.76 10.56
C GLY A 253 22.93 -37.55 11.58
N ARG A 254 23.39 -36.29 11.76
CA ARG A 254 24.39 -35.95 12.78
C ARG A 254 23.91 -36.26 14.21
N ARG A 255 22.65 -35.94 14.54
CA ARG A 255 22.07 -36.19 15.86
C ARG A 255 21.89 -37.67 16.16
N LEU A 256 21.56 -38.47 15.16
CA LEU A 256 21.31 -39.91 15.30
C LEU A 256 22.57 -40.77 15.06
N GLY A 257 23.68 -40.17 14.69
CA GLY A 257 24.92 -40.91 14.34
C GLY A 257 24.78 -41.73 13.05
N LEU A 258 23.89 -41.33 12.13
CA LEU A 258 23.58 -42.04 10.88
C LEU A 258 23.99 -41.20 9.67
N SER A 259 24.28 -41.90 8.54
CA SER A 259 24.51 -41.18 7.28
C SER A 259 23.21 -40.53 6.77
N HIS A 260 23.34 -39.41 6.07
CA HIS A 260 22.21 -38.71 5.44
C HIS A 260 21.34 -39.64 4.56
N GLU A 261 21.98 -40.52 3.80
CA GLU A 261 21.31 -41.46 2.91
C GLU A 261 20.52 -42.51 3.69
N TRP A 262 21.05 -42.94 4.84
CA TRP A 262 20.36 -43.90 5.71
C TRP A 262 19.11 -43.27 6.34
N VAL A 263 19.21 -42.01 6.80
CA VAL A 263 18.06 -41.27 7.33
C VAL A 263 17.00 -41.04 6.24
N ARG A 264 17.42 -40.76 5.01
CA ARG A 264 16.52 -40.65 3.86
C ARG A 264 15.73 -41.94 3.62
N ARG A 265 16.42 -43.08 3.61
CA ARG A 265 15.80 -44.40 3.45
C ARG A 265 14.80 -44.72 4.55
N ILE A 266 15.15 -44.44 5.81
CA ILE A 266 14.22 -44.63 6.95
C ILE A 266 12.96 -43.78 6.75
N ALA A 267 13.13 -42.50 6.36
CA ALA A 267 11.99 -41.60 6.12
C ALA A 267 11.10 -42.10 4.97
N GLU A 268 11.66 -42.64 3.89
CA GLU A 268 10.90 -43.20 2.77
C GLU A 268 10.12 -44.44 3.17
N LEU A 269 10.77 -45.38 3.88
CA LEU A 269 10.13 -46.60 4.39
C LEU A 269 8.99 -46.27 5.38
N ALA A 270 9.24 -45.34 6.31
CA ALA A 270 8.25 -44.88 7.27
C ALA A 270 7.02 -44.23 6.58
N LEU A 271 7.23 -43.45 5.51
CA LEU A 271 6.13 -42.91 4.73
C LEU A 271 5.34 -43.98 3.98
N VAL A 272 5.99 -45.02 3.48
CA VAL A 272 5.33 -46.16 2.83
C VAL A 272 4.48 -46.95 3.85
N LYS A 273 5.01 -47.19 5.06
CA LYS A 273 4.26 -47.87 6.16
C LYS A 273 3.07 -47.01 6.59
N ALA A 274 3.26 -45.74 6.88
CA ALA A 274 2.18 -44.82 7.26
C ALA A 274 1.09 -44.73 6.18
N ARG A 275 1.48 -44.72 4.90
CA ARG A 275 0.54 -44.74 3.78
C ARG A 275 -0.27 -46.05 3.74
N ARG A 276 0.36 -47.16 4.00
CA ARG A 276 -0.30 -48.47 4.06
C ARG A 276 -1.31 -48.53 5.20
N ALA A 277 -0.89 -48.11 6.41
CA ALA A 277 -1.76 -48.04 7.58
C ALA A 277 -3.00 -47.18 7.33
N LEU A 278 -2.84 -46.01 6.69
CA LEU A 278 -3.95 -45.13 6.27
C LEU A 278 -4.90 -45.82 5.26
N THR A 279 -4.35 -46.62 4.36
CA THR A 279 -5.12 -47.31 3.31
C THR A 279 -5.89 -48.50 3.86
N GLU A 280 -5.35 -49.20 4.86
CA GLU A 280 -5.92 -50.38 5.52
C GLU A 280 -6.87 -49.99 6.66
N SER A 281 -6.85 -48.73 7.13
CA SER A 281 -7.77 -48.21 8.13
C SER A 281 -9.23 -48.44 7.74
N THR A 282 -9.97 -49.19 8.54
CA THR A 282 -11.36 -49.56 8.30
C THR A 282 -12.36 -48.44 8.64
N ARG A 283 -11.89 -47.32 9.17
CA ARG A 283 -12.70 -46.25 9.73
C ARG A 283 -13.50 -45.47 8.66
N TRP A 284 -13.12 -45.58 7.38
CA TRP A 284 -13.73 -44.79 6.29
C TRP A 284 -14.19 -45.64 5.10
N PRO A 285 -15.29 -45.23 4.41
CA PRO A 285 -15.73 -45.87 3.18
C PRO A 285 -14.66 -45.84 2.09
N LYS A 286 -14.54 -46.92 1.29
CA LYS A 286 -13.49 -47.06 0.24
C LYS A 286 -13.39 -45.86 -0.72
N GLY A 287 -14.46 -45.12 -0.97
CA GLY A 287 -14.48 -43.97 -1.87
C GLY A 287 -13.82 -42.72 -1.30
N GLU A 288 -13.90 -42.51 0.04
CA GLU A 288 -13.34 -41.33 0.71
C GLU A 288 -11.86 -41.50 1.08
N ARG A 289 -11.39 -42.74 1.21
CA ARG A 289 -10.01 -43.06 1.57
C ARG A 289 -8.98 -42.39 0.63
N LYS A 290 -9.22 -42.43 -0.69
CA LYS A 290 -8.32 -41.77 -1.67
C LYS A 290 -8.26 -40.26 -1.51
N ARG A 291 -9.40 -39.63 -1.27
CA ARG A 291 -9.50 -38.17 -1.11
C ARG A 291 -8.80 -37.69 0.17
N ARG A 292 -9.00 -38.40 1.28
CA ARG A 292 -8.36 -38.10 2.57
C ARG A 292 -6.86 -38.40 2.57
N LEU A 293 -6.43 -39.49 1.91
CA LEU A 293 -5.01 -39.78 1.70
C LEU A 293 -4.32 -38.66 0.93
N SER A 294 -4.97 -38.13 -0.10
CA SER A 294 -4.45 -36.98 -0.85
C SER A 294 -4.29 -35.73 0.03
N LEU A 295 -5.28 -35.45 0.87
CA LEU A 295 -5.24 -34.31 1.82
C LEU A 295 -4.14 -34.46 2.89
N VAL A 296 -3.96 -35.67 3.44
CA VAL A 296 -2.88 -35.96 4.41
C VAL A 296 -1.50 -35.80 3.76
N LEU A 297 -1.33 -36.33 2.55
CA LEU A 297 -0.07 -36.21 1.80
C LEU A 297 0.22 -34.77 1.38
N GLU A 298 -0.80 -34.01 1.01
CA GLU A 298 -0.69 -32.59 0.66
C GLU A 298 -0.33 -31.77 1.89
N ARG A 299 -0.93 -32.05 3.03
CA ARG A 299 -0.61 -31.40 4.31
C ARG A 299 0.79 -31.74 4.82
N LEU A 300 1.22 -33.00 4.68
CA LEU A 300 2.61 -33.39 4.94
C LEU A 300 3.61 -32.71 3.98
N ARG A 301 3.21 -32.44 2.72
CA ARG A 301 4.00 -31.64 1.77
C ARG A 301 4.07 -30.16 2.16
N MET A 302 2.96 -29.60 2.63
CA MET A 302 2.89 -28.20 3.09
C MET A 302 3.72 -27.94 4.35
N LEU A 303 3.87 -28.98 5.21
CA LEU A 303 4.70 -28.95 6.42
C LEU A 303 6.19 -29.22 6.13
N ALA A 304 6.54 -29.66 4.91
CA ALA A 304 7.93 -29.79 4.51
C ALA A 304 8.55 -28.40 4.33
N PRO A 305 9.73 -28.11 4.91
CA PRO A 305 10.39 -26.85 4.70
C PRO A 305 10.68 -26.66 3.20
N VAL A 306 10.27 -25.50 2.68
CA VAL A 306 10.66 -25.04 1.33
C VAL A 306 12.20 -25.12 1.26
N PRO A 307 12.79 -25.77 0.23
CA PRO A 307 14.21 -25.77 0.07
C PRO A 307 14.68 -24.31 -0.01
N ALA A 308 15.63 -23.93 0.84
CA ALA A 308 16.26 -22.63 0.76
C ALA A 308 16.80 -22.43 -0.67
N PRO A 309 16.65 -21.23 -1.28
CA PRO A 309 17.22 -20.96 -2.59
C PRO A 309 18.72 -21.22 -2.51
N GLU A 310 19.22 -22.06 -3.41
CA GLU A 310 20.64 -22.29 -3.59
C GLU A 310 21.29 -20.93 -3.87
N GLN A 311 22.10 -20.47 -2.92
CA GLN A 311 22.99 -19.35 -3.14
C GLN A 311 24.08 -19.84 -4.08
N GLY A 312 23.92 -19.46 -5.37
CA GLY A 312 24.98 -19.53 -6.37
C GLY A 312 25.98 -18.39 -6.20
#